data_a7344f64f49af28141e56c4d7ac007df
#
_entry.id   a7344f64f49af28141e56c4d7ac007df
#
_cell.length_a   1.000
_cell.length_b   1.000
_cell.length_c   1.000
_cell.angle_alpha   90.00
_cell.angle_beta   90.00
_cell.angle_gamma   90.00
#
_symmetry.space_group_name_H-M   'P 1'
#
loop_
_entity.id
_entity.type
_entity.pdbx_description
1 polymer ?
#
loop_
_entity_poly.entity_id
_entity_poly.type
_entity_poly.pdbx_seq_one_letter_code
_entity_poly.pdbx_strand_id
1 'polypeptide(L)'
;MYNFQYQRPGDRAAAASAAKAANARYLAGGQTLIQAMKLRLSSSDALVDLGGIADLKGIKVDGGSVTIGATTTHATVARLAEVHKAIPALAELAGGIGDQMVRNMGTIGGSIANADPAA
;
A
#
# COMPACT_ATOMS: atom_id res chain seq x y z
N MET A 1 0.78 -21.07 5.55
CA MET A 1 0.44 -20.29 4.33
C MET A 1 0.34 -21.25 3.15
N TYR A 2 -0.68 -21.10 2.33
CA TYR A 2 -0.82 -21.91 1.11
C TYR A 2 0.14 -21.41 0.04
N ASN A 3 0.47 -22.28 -0.92
CA ASN A 3 1.33 -21.90 -2.04
C ASN A 3 0.65 -20.87 -2.94
N PHE A 4 1.45 -19.97 -3.50
CA PHE A 4 1.00 -18.95 -4.44
C PHE A 4 2.12 -18.62 -5.42
N GLN A 5 1.75 -18.04 -6.56
CA GLN A 5 2.71 -17.46 -7.49
C GLN A 5 2.94 -16.00 -7.13
N TYR A 6 4.17 -15.52 -7.34
CA TYR A 6 4.56 -14.15 -7.06
C TYR A 6 5.05 -13.48 -8.33
N GLN A 7 4.52 -12.30 -8.63
CA GLN A 7 4.95 -11.48 -9.76
C GLN A 7 5.18 -10.06 -9.27
N ARG A 8 6.21 -9.42 -9.83
CA ARG A 8 6.54 -8.02 -9.51
C ARG A 8 6.66 -7.21 -10.79
N PRO A 9 5.53 -6.79 -11.40
CA PRO A 9 5.55 -6.03 -12.63
C PRO A 9 6.17 -4.65 -12.43
N GLY A 10 6.70 -4.09 -13.53
CA GLY A 10 7.38 -2.81 -13.51
C GLY A 10 6.49 -1.61 -13.85
N ASP A 11 5.26 -1.87 -14.32
CA ASP A 11 4.33 -0.79 -14.66
C ASP A 11 2.88 -1.19 -14.37
N ARG A 12 1.98 -0.19 -14.38
CA ARG A 12 0.58 -0.39 -14.04
C ARG A 12 -0.16 -1.30 -15.01
N ALA A 13 0.16 -1.20 -16.29
CA ALA A 13 -0.49 -2.03 -17.32
C ALA A 13 -0.16 -3.51 -17.12
N ALA A 14 1.10 -3.84 -16.86
CA ALA A 14 1.53 -5.20 -16.57
C ALA A 14 0.91 -5.73 -15.29
N ALA A 15 0.78 -4.89 -14.25
CA ALA A 15 0.14 -5.26 -12.99
C ALA A 15 -1.35 -5.57 -13.20
N ALA A 16 -2.06 -4.72 -13.93
CA ALA A 16 -3.47 -4.93 -14.23
C ALA A 16 -3.70 -6.21 -15.05
N SER A 17 -2.81 -6.51 -15.99
CA SER A 17 -2.86 -7.74 -16.78
C SER A 17 -2.62 -8.97 -15.90
N ALA A 18 -1.63 -8.94 -15.03
CA ALA A 18 -1.33 -10.03 -14.10
C ALA A 18 -2.47 -10.30 -13.12
N ALA A 19 -3.17 -9.25 -12.70
CA ALA A 19 -4.29 -9.35 -11.74
C ALA A 19 -5.55 -9.98 -12.36
N LYS A 20 -5.60 -10.20 -13.66
CA LYS A 20 -6.72 -10.90 -14.31
C LYS A 20 -6.73 -12.40 -14.06
N ALA A 21 -5.62 -12.95 -13.57
CA ALA A 21 -5.56 -14.37 -13.23
C ALA A 21 -6.56 -14.71 -12.11
N ALA A 22 -7.06 -15.95 -12.12
CA ALA A 22 -8.02 -16.39 -11.11
C ALA A 22 -7.41 -16.28 -9.70
N ASN A 23 -8.17 -15.72 -8.77
CA ASN A 23 -7.78 -15.55 -7.38
C ASN A 23 -6.43 -14.83 -7.20
N ALA A 24 -6.14 -13.87 -8.08
CA ALA A 24 -4.98 -13.00 -7.96
C ALA A 24 -5.32 -11.78 -7.09
N ARG A 25 -4.35 -11.33 -6.31
CA ARG A 25 -4.50 -10.12 -5.48
C ARG A 25 -3.27 -9.23 -5.62
N TYR A 26 -3.50 -7.93 -5.52
CA TYR A 26 -2.42 -6.97 -5.42
C TYR A 26 -1.78 -7.04 -4.04
N LEU A 27 -0.46 -6.95 -4.03
CA LEU A 27 0.33 -6.85 -2.80
C LEU A 27 1.02 -5.48 -2.77
N ALA A 28 0.77 -4.72 -1.73
CA ALA A 28 1.48 -3.46 -1.47
C ALA A 28 2.42 -3.64 -0.27
N GLY A 29 2.05 -3.16 0.92
CA GLY A 29 2.87 -3.30 2.12
C GLY A 29 2.82 -4.66 2.82
N GLY A 30 1.79 -5.45 2.54
CA GLY A 30 1.66 -6.80 3.09
C GLY A 30 1.22 -6.87 4.55
N GLN A 31 0.95 -5.75 5.20
CA GLN A 31 0.68 -5.72 6.64
C GLN A 31 -0.71 -6.24 7.03
N THR A 32 -1.59 -6.41 6.06
CA THR A 32 -2.88 -7.07 6.26
C THR A 32 -2.95 -8.40 5.50
N LEU A 33 -2.66 -8.35 4.21
CA LEU A 33 -2.80 -9.52 3.33
C LEU A 33 -1.87 -10.67 3.72
N ILE A 34 -0.59 -10.39 3.91
CA ILE A 34 0.40 -11.44 4.24
C ILE A 34 0.09 -12.04 5.61
N GLN A 35 -0.32 -11.23 6.59
CA GLN A 35 -0.68 -11.73 7.90
C GLN A 35 -1.88 -12.66 7.84
N ALA A 36 -2.91 -12.28 7.08
CA ALA A 36 -4.09 -13.13 6.88
C ALA A 36 -3.74 -14.43 6.17
N MET A 37 -2.85 -14.40 5.19
CA MET A 37 -2.39 -15.59 4.48
C MET A 37 -1.57 -16.52 5.39
N LYS A 38 -0.71 -15.97 6.25
CA LYS A 38 0.05 -16.75 7.23
C LYS A 38 -0.85 -17.50 8.20
N LEU A 39 -1.93 -16.88 8.61
CA LEU A 39 -2.91 -17.49 9.51
C LEU A 39 -3.94 -18.36 8.77
N ARG A 40 -3.81 -18.49 7.46
CA ARG A 40 -4.76 -19.22 6.58
C ARG A 40 -6.20 -18.70 6.66
N LEU A 41 -6.36 -17.43 7.04
CA LEU A 41 -7.65 -16.73 7.01
C LEU A 41 -7.98 -16.23 5.60
N SER A 42 -6.98 -16.18 4.73
CA SER A 42 -7.11 -15.79 3.34
C SER A 42 -6.15 -16.62 2.50
N SER A 43 -6.51 -16.87 1.25
CA SER A 43 -5.64 -17.52 0.28
C SER A 43 -5.70 -16.77 -1.04
N SER A 44 -4.58 -16.77 -1.76
CA SER A 44 -4.47 -16.21 -3.10
C SER A 44 -3.63 -17.15 -3.93
N ASP A 45 -4.00 -17.37 -5.18
CA ASP A 45 -3.21 -18.23 -6.08
C ASP A 45 -2.06 -17.46 -6.70
N ALA A 46 -2.17 -16.14 -6.79
CA ALA A 46 -1.13 -15.26 -7.30
C ALA A 46 -1.13 -13.94 -6.55
N LEU A 47 0.06 -13.44 -6.24
CA LEU A 47 0.26 -12.10 -5.69
C LEU A 47 0.96 -11.24 -6.74
N VAL A 48 0.39 -10.08 -7.00
CA VAL A 48 0.94 -9.07 -7.91
C VAL A 48 1.51 -7.95 -7.05
N ASP A 49 2.83 -7.95 -6.89
CA ASP A 49 3.51 -6.98 -6.04
C ASP A 49 3.62 -5.63 -6.76
N LEU A 50 3.03 -4.62 -6.18
CA LEU A 50 3.03 -3.25 -6.72
C LEU A 50 4.31 -2.47 -6.36
N GLY A 51 5.18 -3.04 -5.54
CA GLY A 51 6.40 -2.37 -5.07
C GLY A 51 7.43 -2.05 -6.16
N GLY A 52 7.32 -2.68 -7.33
CA GLY A 52 8.18 -2.40 -8.47
C GLY A 52 7.72 -1.26 -9.37
N ILE A 53 6.57 -0.66 -9.11
CA ILE A 53 5.98 0.39 -9.96
C ILE A 53 6.31 1.76 -9.37
N ALA A 54 7.27 2.46 -9.99
CA ALA A 54 7.78 3.72 -9.45
C ALA A 54 6.72 4.83 -9.42
N ASP A 55 5.84 4.89 -10.39
CA ASP A 55 4.83 5.96 -10.47
C ASP A 55 3.65 5.80 -9.50
N LEU A 56 3.62 4.70 -8.74
CA LEU A 56 2.67 4.54 -7.62
C LEU A 56 3.24 5.03 -6.29
N LYS A 57 4.45 5.55 -6.26
CA LYS A 57 5.12 6.05 -5.05
C LYS A 57 5.32 7.54 -5.14
N GLY A 58 5.32 8.17 -3.97
CA GLY A 58 5.70 9.57 -3.84
C GLY A 58 4.54 10.49 -3.58
N ILE A 59 4.88 11.72 -3.25
CA ILE A 59 3.92 12.77 -2.88
C ILE A 59 4.21 14.00 -3.70
N LYS A 60 3.17 14.58 -4.29
CA LYS A 60 3.27 15.78 -5.09
C LYS A 60 2.27 16.81 -4.58
N VAL A 61 2.75 18.00 -4.26
CA VAL A 61 1.91 19.14 -3.90
C VAL A 61 1.87 20.09 -5.10
N ASP A 62 0.68 20.41 -5.56
CA ASP A 62 0.49 21.21 -6.75
C ASP A 62 -0.74 22.11 -6.58
N GLY A 63 -0.51 23.40 -6.41
CA GLY A 63 -1.57 24.39 -6.23
C GLY A 63 -2.45 24.04 -5.03
N GLY A 64 -3.73 23.76 -5.30
CA GLY A 64 -4.72 23.44 -4.25
C GLY A 64 -4.85 21.95 -3.94
N SER A 65 -3.93 21.08 -4.44
CA SER A 65 -4.08 19.64 -4.27
C SER A 65 -2.79 18.95 -3.85
N VAL A 66 -2.95 17.82 -3.15
CA VAL A 66 -1.86 16.91 -2.78
C VAL A 66 -2.16 15.56 -3.41
N THR A 67 -1.23 15.06 -4.21
CA THR A 67 -1.34 13.73 -4.83
C THR A 67 -0.38 12.78 -4.11
N ILE A 68 -0.90 11.68 -3.59
CA ILE A 68 -0.12 10.68 -2.87
C ILE A 68 -0.23 9.36 -3.63
N GLY A 69 0.90 8.80 -4.04
CA GLY A 69 0.93 7.51 -4.71
C GLY A 69 0.43 6.39 -3.79
N ALA A 70 -0.32 5.45 -4.33
CA ALA A 70 -1.00 4.40 -3.54
C ALA A 70 -0.03 3.54 -2.74
N THR A 71 1.18 3.31 -3.22
CA THR A 71 2.19 2.51 -2.52
C THR A 71 3.15 3.34 -1.68
N THR A 72 2.83 4.61 -1.44
CA THR A 72 3.57 5.45 -0.49
C THR A 72 3.31 4.95 0.92
N THR A 73 4.38 4.77 1.70
CA THR A 73 4.28 4.23 3.05
C THR A 73 3.72 5.27 4.03
N HIS A 74 3.09 4.79 5.10
CA HIS A 74 2.64 5.66 6.19
C HIS A 74 3.78 6.47 6.78
N ALA A 75 4.97 5.87 6.90
CA ALA A 75 6.15 6.56 7.41
C ALA A 75 6.52 7.76 6.53
N THR A 76 6.45 7.62 5.21
CA THR A 76 6.72 8.73 4.28
C THR A 76 5.68 9.82 4.40
N VAL A 77 4.39 9.46 4.46
CA VAL A 77 3.30 10.44 4.64
C VAL A 77 3.47 11.21 5.95
N ALA A 78 3.80 10.52 7.04
CA ALA A 78 3.99 11.14 8.34
C ALA A 78 5.19 12.08 8.41
N ARG A 79 6.24 11.78 7.64
CA ARG A 79 7.54 12.46 7.75
C ARG A 79 7.68 13.68 6.83
N LEU A 80 7.04 13.68 5.66
CA LEU A 80 7.25 14.72 4.67
C LEU A 80 6.70 16.08 5.12
N ALA A 81 7.56 17.09 5.04
CA ALA A 81 7.21 18.45 5.44
C ALA A 81 6.04 19.02 4.61
N GLU A 82 5.96 18.67 3.33
CA GLU A 82 4.88 19.11 2.46
C GLU A 82 3.51 18.62 2.94
N VAL A 83 3.44 17.40 3.48
CA VAL A 83 2.19 16.86 4.04
C VAL A 83 1.84 17.56 5.34
N HIS A 84 2.80 17.79 6.24
CA HIS A 84 2.58 18.54 7.46
C HIS A 84 2.04 19.94 7.18
N LYS A 85 2.53 20.57 6.12
CA LYS A 85 2.13 21.91 5.74
C LYS A 85 0.75 21.95 5.10
N ALA A 86 0.46 21.01 4.20
CA ALA A 86 -0.77 21.00 3.41
C ALA A 86 -1.94 20.38 4.18
N ILE A 87 -1.71 19.24 4.83
CA ILE A 87 -2.73 18.47 5.54
C ILE A 87 -2.13 17.93 6.85
N PRO A 88 -1.97 18.79 7.88
CA PRO A 88 -1.32 18.36 9.12
C PRO A 88 -2.03 17.20 9.83
N ALA A 89 -3.35 17.12 9.73
CA ALA A 89 -4.12 16.03 10.32
C ALA A 89 -3.79 14.68 9.68
N LEU A 90 -3.51 14.64 8.38
CA LEU A 90 -3.13 13.41 7.69
C LEU A 90 -1.74 12.94 8.17
N ALA A 91 -0.79 13.84 8.31
CA ALA A 91 0.54 13.52 8.80
C ALA A 91 0.48 12.96 10.22
N GLU A 92 -0.33 13.56 11.09
CA GLU A 92 -0.53 13.10 12.45
C GLU A 92 -1.18 11.71 12.49
N LEU A 93 -2.23 11.50 11.69
CA LEU A 93 -2.90 10.21 11.57
C LEU A 93 -1.93 9.13 11.11
N ALA A 94 -1.17 9.37 10.05
CA ALA A 94 -0.21 8.42 9.52
C ALA A 94 0.87 8.07 10.55
N GLY A 95 1.31 9.05 11.33
CA GLY A 95 2.31 8.86 12.38
C GLY A 95 1.83 8.03 13.56
N GLY A 96 0.52 7.85 13.71
CA GLY A 96 -0.08 7.04 14.77
C GLY A 96 -0.47 5.62 14.36
N ILE A 97 -0.31 5.24 13.08
CA ILE A 97 -0.68 3.92 12.61
C ILE A 97 0.33 2.87 13.08
N GLY A 98 -0.13 1.87 13.83
CA GLY A 98 0.69 0.75 14.29
C GLY A 98 1.98 1.19 14.96
N ASP A 99 3.02 0.39 14.81
CA ASP A 99 4.37 0.74 15.24
C ASP A 99 5.21 1.22 14.05
N GLN A 100 6.46 1.57 14.31
CA GLN A 100 7.36 2.09 13.27
C GLN A 100 7.62 1.06 12.15
N MET A 101 7.70 -0.22 12.48
CA MET A 101 7.91 -1.27 11.48
C MET A 101 6.71 -1.39 10.56
N VAL A 102 5.51 -1.33 11.12
CA VAL A 102 4.25 -1.34 10.34
C VAL A 102 4.18 -0.12 9.43
N ARG A 103 4.50 1.07 9.94
CA ARG A 103 4.48 2.31 9.16
C ARG A 103 5.49 2.32 8.01
N ASN A 104 6.62 1.66 8.19
CA ASN A 104 7.65 1.56 7.15
C ASN A 104 7.25 0.63 5.99
N MET A 105 6.30 -0.25 6.20
CA MET A 105 5.84 -1.23 5.21
C MET A 105 4.44 -0.92 4.70
N GLY A 106 3.51 -0.62 5.59
CA GLY A 106 2.12 -0.33 5.25
C GLY A 106 1.99 0.90 4.37
N THR A 107 1.04 0.86 3.43
CA THR A 107 0.85 1.91 2.44
C THR A 107 -0.51 2.56 2.60
N ILE A 108 -0.62 3.82 2.16
CA ILE A 108 -1.89 4.54 2.20
C ILE A 108 -2.94 3.85 1.33
N GLY A 109 -2.56 3.41 0.14
CA GLY A 109 -3.47 2.70 -0.76
C GLY A 109 -3.92 1.35 -0.20
N GLY A 110 -3.02 0.64 0.48
CA GLY A 110 -3.35 -0.62 1.15
C GLY A 110 -4.39 -0.45 2.24
N SER A 111 -4.26 0.59 3.07
CA SER A 111 -5.22 0.89 4.11
C SER A 111 -6.60 1.24 3.53
N ILE A 112 -6.64 2.05 2.47
CA ILE A 112 -7.90 2.41 1.80
C ILE A 112 -8.55 1.19 1.17
N ALA A 113 -7.77 0.36 0.48
CA ALA A 113 -8.27 -0.84 -0.17
C ALA A 113 -8.80 -1.87 0.83
N ASN A 114 -8.14 -2.01 1.97
CA ASN A 114 -8.58 -2.92 3.03
C ASN A 114 -9.86 -2.43 3.71
N ALA A 115 -10.03 -1.12 3.83
CA ALA A 115 -11.24 -0.47 4.34
C ALA A 115 -11.68 -0.99 5.72
N ASP A 116 -10.74 -1.26 6.61
CA ASP A 116 -11.06 -1.69 7.97
C ASP A 116 -11.66 -0.52 8.75
N PRO A 117 -12.92 -0.63 9.20
CA PRO A 117 -13.57 0.49 9.89
C PRO A 117 -12.95 0.81 11.27
N ALA A 118 -12.16 -0.11 11.83
CA ALA A 118 -11.47 0.10 13.09
C ALA A 118 -10.06 0.69 12.94
N ALA A 119 -9.58 0.80 11.70
CA ALA A 119 -8.24 1.30 11.43
C ALA A 119 -8.20 2.83 11.36
#